data_f70c0f19014d1362bf01082a9ad81507
#
_entry.id   f70c0f19014d1362bf01082a9ad81507
#
_cell.length_a   1.000
_cell.length_b   1.000
_cell.length_c   1.000
_cell.angle_alpha   90.00
_cell.angle_beta   90.00
_cell.angle_gamma   90.00
#
_symmetry.space_group_name_H-M   'P 1'
#
loop_
_entity.id
_entity.type
_entity.pdbx_description
1 polymer ?
#
loop_
_entity_poly.entity_id
_entity_poly.type
_entity_poly.pdbx_seq_one_letter_code
_entity_poly.pdbx_strand_id
1 'polypeptide(L)'
;MKANVKRPARFSFKTITEKKAKRLTLIFIAVLFLVIVVLALFPLLDREEERYEVTTYAMGSYVQQTVYGENREDAAMKAADAVEALEQKISWRVANSDIQKLNDDAGKDWVTLSDETLSILTQAQSVSEKSGGAFDVTIAPISRLWDFDDELNEVPDRDLITSLLPYVNSSLLRIDETEQTASLKNLGMAVDLGSVGKGAACDAAVRAYEEAGAKAAIIAVGGSVGVYGEKSSGKPWSVAVRDPNGDGSLGSVTLTEGFISTSGSYEKYFEQDGVLYHHLLDPKTGYPAESGLVSVTVIAKSGVLSDALSTACFVLGKEDGMKLLKEFDAEGIFIDSDNNITVTDGLKDRFTRTSRDYTIVS
;
A
#
# COMPACT_ATOMS: atom_id res chain seq x y z
N MET A 1 27.82 -86.99 -34.24
CA MET A 1 27.60 -85.60 -33.81
C MET A 1 26.76 -85.62 -32.56
N LYS A 2 27.37 -85.41 -31.38
CA LYS A 2 26.63 -85.33 -30.11
C LYS A 2 26.42 -83.87 -29.77
N ALA A 3 25.15 -83.38 -29.70
CA ALA A 3 24.81 -82.06 -29.37
C ALA A 3 24.94 -81.81 -27.83
N ASN A 4 25.73 -80.84 -27.49
CA ASN A 4 25.99 -80.43 -26.10
C ASN A 4 24.89 -79.44 -25.64
N VAL A 5 23.91 -79.91 -24.84
CA VAL A 5 22.85 -79.07 -24.26
C VAL A 5 23.41 -78.45 -23.00
N LYS A 6 23.70 -77.15 -23.06
CA LYS A 6 24.00 -76.34 -21.85
C LYS A 6 22.76 -76.20 -20.94
N ARG A 7 22.85 -76.73 -19.73
CA ARG A 7 21.79 -76.46 -18.65
C ARG A 7 21.77 -75.00 -18.22
N PRO A 8 20.62 -74.40 -18.02
CA PRO A 8 20.52 -73.01 -17.52
C PRO A 8 21.00 -72.94 -16.10
N ALA A 9 21.65 -71.79 -15.76
CA ALA A 9 22.17 -71.47 -14.43
C ALA A 9 21.03 -71.44 -13.42
N ARG A 10 21.10 -72.25 -12.36
CA ARG A 10 20.21 -72.16 -11.18
C ARG A 10 20.52 -70.90 -10.39
N PHE A 11 19.62 -69.97 -10.39
CA PHE A 11 19.63 -68.82 -9.38
C PHE A 11 19.54 -69.45 -8.00
N SER A 12 20.61 -69.33 -7.20
CA SER A 12 20.61 -69.67 -5.77
C SER A 12 20.05 -68.49 -4.96
N PHE A 13 18.82 -68.61 -4.48
CA PHE A 13 18.32 -67.70 -3.43
C PHE A 13 19.11 -67.97 -2.15
N LYS A 14 19.96 -67.02 -1.74
CA LYS A 14 20.61 -67.08 -0.44
C LYS A 14 19.53 -67.02 0.63
N THR A 15 19.36 -68.11 1.37
CA THR A 15 18.45 -68.23 2.53
C THR A 15 18.86 -67.18 3.57
N ILE A 16 18.03 -66.19 3.82
CA ILE A 16 18.22 -65.18 4.88
C ILE A 16 18.13 -65.93 6.22
N THR A 17 19.21 -65.93 7.01
CA THR A 17 19.19 -66.57 8.33
C THR A 17 18.10 -65.93 9.21
N GLU A 18 17.41 -66.71 10.03
CA GLU A 18 16.27 -66.28 10.92
C GLU A 18 16.56 -65.03 11.72
N LYS A 19 17.82 -64.85 12.19
CA LYS A 19 18.28 -63.63 12.90
C LYS A 19 18.29 -62.40 12.02
N LYS A 20 18.67 -62.52 10.72
CA LYS A 20 18.65 -61.40 9.76
C LYS A 20 17.21 -61.06 9.36
N ALA A 21 16.32 -62.04 9.21
CA ALA A 21 14.92 -61.81 8.93
C ALA A 21 14.24 -61.04 10.08
N LYS A 22 14.44 -61.46 11.34
CA LYS A 22 13.90 -60.75 12.52
C LYS A 22 14.44 -59.31 12.63
N ARG A 23 15.70 -59.08 12.31
CA ARG A 23 16.29 -57.73 12.33
C ARG A 23 15.73 -56.84 11.21
N LEU A 24 15.50 -57.34 10.02
CA LEU A 24 14.86 -56.65 8.93
C LEU A 24 13.40 -56.32 9.20
N THR A 25 12.64 -57.23 9.83
CA THR A 25 11.27 -57.00 10.25
C THR A 25 11.16 -55.93 11.34
N LEU A 26 12.07 -55.89 12.33
CA LEU A 26 12.14 -54.86 13.35
C LEU A 26 12.47 -53.48 12.75
N ILE A 27 13.41 -53.43 11.80
CA ILE A 27 13.73 -52.17 11.07
C ILE A 27 12.51 -51.69 10.27
N PHE A 28 11.83 -52.59 9.56
CA PHE A 28 10.64 -52.26 8.79
C PHE A 28 9.51 -51.74 9.69
N ILE A 29 9.25 -52.35 10.85
CA ILE A 29 8.27 -51.91 11.83
C ILE A 29 8.67 -50.53 12.39
N ALA A 30 9.93 -50.28 12.70
CA ALA A 30 10.42 -48.99 13.21
C ALA A 30 10.28 -47.87 12.14
N VAL A 31 10.59 -48.17 10.88
CA VAL A 31 10.41 -47.22 9.76
C VAL A 31 8.92 -46.93 9.54
N LEU A 32 8.08 -47.97 9.54
CA LEU A 32 6.63 -47.82 9.41
C LEU A 32 6.04 -46.97 10.54
N PHE A 33 6.47 -47.19 11.78
CA PHE A 33 6.08 -46.41 12.94
C PHE A 33 6.53 -44.94 12.80
N LEU A 34 7.77 -44.70 12.37
CA LEU A 34 8.29 -43.36 12.10
C LEU A 34 7.47 -42.65 11.00
N VAL A 35 7.11 -43.33 9.92
CA VAL A 35 6.26 -42.80 8.85
C VAL A 35 4.86 -42.46 9.37
N ILE A 36 4.27 -43.33 10.20
CA ILE A 36 2.96 -43.07 10.81
C ILE A 36 3.04 -41.85 11.75
N VAL A 37 4.09 -41.73 12.55
CA VAL A 37 4.29 -40.58 13.43
C VAL A 37 4.48 -39.29 12.63
N VAL A 38 5.27 -39.33 11.56
CA VAL A 38 5.46 -38.18 10.65
C VAL A 38 4.12 -37.80 10.00
N LEU A 39 3.36 -38.77 9.49
CA LEU A 39 2.04 -38.51 8.88
C LEU A 39 1.00 -38.02 9.88
N ALA A 40 1.08 -38.46 11.14
CA ALA A 40 0.20 -37.97 12.21
C ALA A 40 0.57 -36.57 12.71
N LEU A 41 1.86 -36.20 12.65
CA LEU A 41 2.37 -34.88 13.02
C LEU A 41 2.27 -33.86 11.88
N PHE A 42 2.23 -34.34 10.61
CA PHE A 42 2.19 -33.47 9.43
C PHE A 42 1.02 -32.46 9.44
N PRO A 43 -0.24 -32.86 9.80
CA PRO A 43 -1.35 -31.91 9.90
C PRO A 43 -1.23 -30.94 11.08
N LEU A 44 -0.38 -31.25 12.09
CA LEU A 44 -0.10 -30.36 13.21
C LEU A 44 0.98 -29.32 12.86
N LEU A 45 1.84 -29.62 11.88
CA LEU A 45 2.86 -28.72 11.36
C LEU A 45 2.33 -27.80 10.25
N ASP A 46 1.27 -28.21 9.57
CA ASP A 46 0.66 -27.49 8.43
C ASP A 46 -0.74 -26.95 8.79
N ARG A 47 -0.94 -26.59 10.08
CA ARG A 47 -2.14 -25.82 10.45
C ARG A 47 -2.03 -24.47 9.78
N GLU A 48 -2.87 -24.23 8.75
CA GLU A 48 -3.15 -22.88 8.30
C GLU A 48 -3.49 -22.02 9.52
N GLU A 49 -2.75 -20.96 9.70
CA GLU A 49 -2.99 -20.05 10.81
C GLU A 49 -4.41 -19.48 10.67
N GLU A 50 -5.23 -19.65 11.71
CA GLU A 50 -6.59 -19.12 11.68
C GLU A 50 -6.54 -17.61 11.49
N ARG A 51 -7.26 -17.13 10.49
CA ARG A 51 -7.34 -15.72 10.13
C ARG A 51 -8.79 -15.25 10.08
N TYR A 52 -9.00 -13.98 10.29
CA TYR A 52 -10.26 -13.30 10.09
C TYR A 52 -10.13 -12.35 8.91
N GLU A 53 -11.03 -12.45 7.94
CA GLU A 53 -11.08 -11.62 6.76
C GLU A 53 -12.38 -10.84 6.75
N VAL A 54 -12.28 -9.52 6.55
CA VAL A 54 -13.44 -8.64 6.48
C VAL A 54 -13.21 -7.55 5.45
N THR A 55 -14.28 -7.16 4.78
CA THR A 55 -14.30 -6.02 3.86
C THR A 55 -15.38 -5.05 4.31
N THR A 56 -15.00 -3.79 4.48
CA THR A 56 -15.89 -2.67 4.78
C THR A 56 -15.74 -1.58 3.71
N TYR A 57 -16.47 -0.48 3.83
CA TYR A 57 -16.37 0.66 2.91
C TYR A 57 -16.17 1.93 3.73
N ALA A 58 -15.06 2.62 3.53
CA ALA A 58 -14.72 3.90 4.14
C ALA A 58 -13.69 4.61 3.27
N MET A 59 -13.43 5.90 3.51
CA MET A 59 -12.46 6.70 2.76
C MET A 59 -12.75 6.72 1.23
N GLY A 60 -14.00 6.57 0.85
CA GLY A 60 -14.41 6.47 -0.56
C GLY A 60 -13.92 5.21 -1.27
N SER A 61 -13.54 4.16 -0.54
CA SER A 61 -12.96 2.93 -1.09
C SER A 61 -13.34 1.67 -0.29
N TYR A 62 -13.04 0.51 -0.87
CA TYR A 62 -13.07 -0.74 -0.10
C TYR A 62 -11.89 -0.81 0.87
N VAL A 63 -12.19 -1.22 2.09
CA VAL A 63 -11.23 -1.50 3.17
C VAL A 63 -11.21 -3.01 3.40
N GLN A 64 -10.15 -3.66 2.98
CA GLN A 64 -9.97 -5.11 3.09
C GLN A 64 -8.95 -5.41 4.17
N GLN A 65 -9.30 -6.32 5.08
CA GLN A 65 -8.45 -6.68 6.19
C GLN A 65 -8.29 -8.21 6.28
N THR A 66 -7.07 -8.65 6.61
CA THR A 66 -6.78 -10.03 7.01
C THR A 66 -5.98 -9.98 8.30
N VAL A 67 -6.55 -10.50 9.39
CA VAL A 67 -5.97 -10.41 10.74
C VAL A 67 -5.75 -11.81 11.31
N TYR A 68 -4.61 -12.00 11.97
CA TYR A 68 -4.17 -13.24 12.60
C TYR A 68 -4.02 -13.08 14.12
N GLY A 69 -4.17 -14.17 14.85
CA GLY A 69 -4.05 -14.21 16.31
C GLY A 69 -5.35 -14.57 17.01
N GLU A 70 -5.29 -14.66 18.33
CA GLU A 70 -6.47 -15.03 19.13
C GLU A 70 -7.56 -13.95 19.11
N ASN A 71 -7.13 -12.66 19.10
CA ASN A 71 -8.03 -11.50 19.10
C ASN A 71 -8.35 -10.98 17.70
N ARG A 72 -8.17 -11.78 16.64
CA ARG A 72 -8.23 -11.36 15.23
C ARG A 72 -9.54 -10.67 14.83
N GLU A 73 -10.68 -11.14 15.33
CA GLU A 73 -11.99 -10.55 15.01
C GLU A 73 -12.17 -9.18 15.69
N ASP A 74 -11.89 -9.11 17.01
CA ASP A 74 -11.96 -7.86 17.78
C ASP A 74 -10.98 -6.81 17.21
N ALA A 75 -9.78 -7.22 16.87
CA ALA A 75 -8.78 -6.33 16.27
C ALA A 75 -9.22 -5.81 14.90
N ALA A 76 -9.81 -6.65 14.06
CA ALA A 76 -10.33 -6.22 12.76
C ALA A 76 -11.50 -5.25 12.88
N MET A 77 -12.41 -5.47 13.84
CA MET A 77 -13.52 -4.55 14.08
C MET A 77 -13.05 -3.20 14.63
N LYS A 78 -12.13 -3.20 15.60
CA LYS A 78 -11.53 -1.95 16.12
C LYS A 78 -10.77 -1.17 15.05
N ALA A 79 -10.09 -1.86 14.14
CA ALA A 79 -9.43 -1.21 13.03
C ALA A 79 -10.44 -0.59 12.04
N ALA A 80 -11.56 -1.27 11.77
CA ALA A 80 -12.63 -0.70 10.96
C ALA A 80 -13.24 0.55 11.60
N ASP A 81 -13.52 0.50 12.91
CA ASP A 81 -14.04 1.64 13.68
C ASP A 81 -13.03 2.82 13.68
N ALA A 82 -11.72 2.54 13.81
CA ALA A 82 -10.68 3.55 13.76
C ALA A 82 -10.59 4.24 12.40
N VAL A 83 -10.72 3.49 11.30
CA VAL A 83 -10.74 4.04 9.94
C VAL A 83 -11.97 4.93 9.73
N GLU A 84 -13.15 4.49 10.16
CA GLU A 84 -14.38 5.28 10.07
C GLU A 84 -14.29 6.55 10.92
N ALA A 85 -13.81 6.46 12.17
CA ALA A 85 -13.62 7.60 13.06
C ALA A 85 -12.61 8.61 12.48
N LEU A 86 -11.56 8.15 11.80
CA LEU A 86 -10.62 9.02 11.12
C LEU A 86 -11.30 9.76 9.95
N GLU A 87 -12.09 9.07 9.12
CA GLU A 87 -12.83 9.70 8.01
C GLU A 87 -13.71 10.86 8.50
N GLN A 88 -14.41 10.66 9.64
CA GLN A 88 -15.24 11.72 10.25
C GLN A 88 -14.43 12.97 10.66
N LYS A 89 -13.12 12.82 10.91
CA LYS A 89 -12.24 13.94 11.27
C LYS A 89 -11.62 14.63 10.06
N ILE A 90 -11.13 13.85 9.07
CA ILE A 90 -10.27 14.38 8.01
C ILE A 90 -10.97 14.64 6.67
N SER A 91 -12.19 14.14 6.45
CA SER A 91 -12.91 14.37 5.20
C SER A 91 -13.56 15.76 5.19
N TRP A 92 -13.17 16.58 4.22
CA TRP A 92 -13.81 17.90 4.02
C TRP A 92 -15.28 17.81 3.59
N ARG A 93 -15.74 16.63 3.14
CA ARG A 93 -17.13 16.35 2.77
C ARG A 93 -18.00 16.01 3.97
N VAL A 94 -17.40 15.72 5.12
CA VAL A 94 -18.12 15.41 6.37
C VAL A 94 -18.37 16.68 7.17
N ALA A 95 -19.64 16.91 7.51
CA ALA A 95 -20.04 18.08 8.27
C ALA A 95 -19.38 18.11 9.66
N ASN A 96 -18.84 19.25 10.04
CA ASN A 96 -18.12 19.47 11.30
C ASN A 96 -16.82 18.66 11.47
N SER A 97 -16.27 18.10 10.39
CA SER A 97 -14.93 17.54 10.43
C SER A 97 -13.88 18.62 10.74
N ASP A 98 -12.69 18.21 11.18
CA ASP A 98 -11.59 19.14 11.42
C ASP A 98 -11.20 19.90 10.14
N ILE A 99 -11.14 19.19 9.02
CA ILE A 99 -10.78 19.80 7.72
C ILE A 99 -11.88 20.71 7.19
N GLN A 100 -13.16 20.37 7.39
CA GLN A 100 -14.23 21.30 7.01
C GLN A 100 -14.14 22.60 7.83
N LYS A 101 -13.99 22.51 9.16
CA LYS A 101 -13.83 23.70 10.03
C LYS A 101 -12.63 24.54 9.61
N LEU A 102 -11.47 23.91 9.35
CA LEU A 102 -10.27 24.62 8.88
C LEU A 102 -10.51 25.35 7.57
N ASN A 103 -11.23 24.74 6.64
CA ASN A 103 -11.57 25.33 5.35
C ASN A 103 -12.59 26.48 5.49
N ASP A 104 -13.58 26.35 6.34
CA ASP A 104 -14.62 27.37 6.58
C ASP A 104 -14.05 28.62 7.29
N ASP A 105 -12.97 28.45 8.06
CA ASP A 105 -12.29 29.54 8.75
C ASP A 105 -11.03 30.06 8.04
N ALA A 106 -10.85 29.69 6.78
CA ALA A 106 -9.76 30.21 5.97
C ALA A 106 -9.75 31.75 5.91
N GLY A 107 -8.58 32.33 6.19
CA GLY A 107 -8.39 33.77 6.22
C GLY A 107 -8.96 34.48 7.47
N LYS A 108 -9.40 33.74 8.49
CA LYS A 108 -9.95 34.27 9.75
C LYS A 108 -9.06 33.87 10.93
N ASP A 109 -9.48 32.87 11.69
CA ASP A 109 -8.91 32.50 12.98
C ASP A 109 -8.20 31.13 12.94
N TRP A 110 -7.55 30.79 14.07
CA TRP A 110 -7.02 29.47 14.33
C TRP A 110 -8.15 28.53 14.74
N VAL A 111 -8.09 27.30 14.22
CA VAL A 111 -9.06 26.24 14.47
C VAL A 111 -8.41 25.13 15.29
N THR A 112 -9.04 24.71 16.38
CA THR A 112 -8.62 23.55 17.17
C THR A 112 -8.90 22.27 16.38
N LEU A 113 -7.88 21.43 16.23
CA LEU A 113 -7.93 20.17 15.49
C LEU A 113 -7.54 19.01 16.40
N SER A 114 -7.93 17.79 16.02
CA SER A 114 -7.49 16.58 16.70
C SER A 114 -6.00 16.31 16.45
N ASP A 115 -5.35 15.58 17.36
CA ASP A 115 -3.94 15.19 17.25
C ASP A 115 -3.67 14.44 15.95
N GLU A 116 -4.58 13.56 15.54
CA GLU A 116 -4.46 12.81 14.30
C GLU A 116 -4.47 13.72 13.07
N THR A 117 -5.39 14.69 13.03
CA THR A 117 -5.46 15.65 11.92
C THR A 117 -4.21 16.52 11.86
N LEU A 118 -3.72 17.01 13.00
CA LEU A 118 -2.48 17.79 13.07
C LEU A 118 -1.28 16.98 12.59
N SER A 119 -1.15 15.73 13.06
CA SER A 119 -0.05 14.84 12.64
C SER A 119 -0.06 14.60 11.13
N ILE A 120 -1.24 14.41 10.53
CA ILE A 120 -1.38 14.25 9.08
C ILE A 120 -0.95 15.53 8.35
N LEU A 121 -1.43 16.70 8.80
CA LEU A 121 -1.09 17.99 8.20
C LEU A 121 0.40 18.28 8.30
N THR A 122 1.05 18.02 9.44
CA THR A 122 2.48 18.20 9.66
C THR A 122 3.32 17.34 8.72
N GLN A 123 2.98 16.06 8.60
CA GLN A 123 3.66 15.15 7.67
C GLN A 123 3.48 15.57 6.21
N ALA A 124 2.25 15.91 5.83
CA ALA A 124 1.92 16.40 4.49
C ALA A 124 2.68 17.69 4.14
N GLN A 125 2.75 18.66 5.08
CA GLN A 125 3.49 19.89 4.90
C GLN A 125 5.00 19.64 4.73
N SER A 126 5.58 18.71 5.47
CA SER A 126 6.98 18.30 5.30
C SER A 126 7.25 17.74 3.89
N VAL A 127 6.33 16.93 3.34
CA VAL A 127 6.46 16.45 1.95
C VAL A 127 6.31 17.60 0.96
N SER A 128 5.38 18.52 1.18
CA SER A 128 5.22 19.70 0.32
C SER A 128 6.50 20.55 0.27
N GLU A 129 7.09 20.84 1.42
CA GLU A 129 8.32 21.63 1.53
C GLU A 129 9.49 20.97 0.78
N LYS A 130 9.75 19.68 1.06
CA LYS A 130 10.88 18.95 0.48
C LYS A 130 10.69 18.62 -1.00
N SER A 131 9.45 18.46 -1.46
CA SER A 131 9.15 18.28 -2.89
C SER A 131 9.18 19.59 -3.68
N GLY A 132 9.42 20.75 -3.00
CA GLY A 132 9.34 22.07 -3.63
C GLY A 132 7.96 22.39 -4.17
N GLY A 133 6.90 21.90 -3.50
CA GLY A 133 5.50 22.13 -3.84
C GLY A 133 4.96 21.23 -4.95
N ALA A 134 5.63 20.13 -5.29
CA ALA A 134 5.07 19.13 -6.20
C ALA A 134 3.94 18.30 -5.57
N PHE A 135 3.83 18.37 -4.26
CA PHE A 135 2.72 17.88 -3.46
C PHE A 135 2.23 19.01 -2.56
N ASP A 136 0.93 19.25 -2.51
CA ASP A 136 0.37 20.31 -1.68
C ASP A 136 -1.07 19.98 -1.27
N VAL A 137 -1.32 19.82 0.03
CA VAL A 137 -2.67 19.54 0.54
C VAL A 137 -3.62 20.75 0.46
N THR A 138 -3.10 21.96 0.19
CA THR A 138 -3.94 23.12 -0.06
C THR A 138 -4.49 23.19 -1.48
N ILE A 139 -4.36 22.10 -2.24
CA ILE A 139 -4.83 21.93 -3.63
C ILE A 139 -6.36 21.98 -3.78
N ALA A 140 -7.13 21.95 -2.67
CA ALA A 140 -8.58 21.84 -2.69
C ALA A 140 -9.30 22.83 -3.63
N PRO A 141 -8.91 24.12 -3.75
CA PRO A 141 -9.55 25.02 -4.71
C PRO A 141 -9.48 24.53 -6.16
N ILE A 142 -8.39 23.83 -6.52
CA ILE A 142 -8.17 23.26 -7.86
C ILE A 142 -8.81 21.88 -7.97
N SER A 143 -8.60 20.98 -6.98
CA SER A 143 -9.15 19.61 -7.04
C SER A 143 -10.68 19.60 -7.11
N ARG A 144 -11.33 20.53 -6.39
CA ARG A 144 -12.80 20.72 -6.45
C ARG A 144 -13.29 21.27 -7.77
N LEU A 145 -12.46 22.02 -8.49
CA LEU A 145 -12.81 22.56 -9.81
C LEU A 145 -12.80 21.45 -10.87
N TRP A 146 -11.82 20.54 -10.80
CA TRP A 146 -11.72 19.38 -11.68
C TRP A 146 -12.79 18.32 -11.40
N ASP A 147 -13.16 18.13 -10.15
CA ASP A 147 -14.18 17.19 -9.64
C ASP A 147 -14.24 15.85 -10.39
N PHE A 148 -13.15 15.08 -10.33
CA PHE A 148 -13.06 13.76 -11.01
C PHE A 148 -14.06 12.72 -10.48
N ASP A 149 -14.88 13.05 -9.51
CA ASP A 149 -15.99 12.23 -9.00
C ASP A 149 -17.32 12.59 -9.67
N ASP A 150 -17.40 13.70 -10.43
CA ASP A 150 -18.61 14.09 -11.19
C ASP A 150 -18.72 13.28 -12.49
N GLU A 151 -19.94 12.99 -12.89
CA GLU A 151 -20.26 12.32 -14.16
C GLU A 151 -20.02 13.23 -15.39
N LEU A 152 -20.02 14.55 -15.22
CA LEU A 152 -19.89 15.51 -16.32
C LEU A 152 -18.48 15.63 -16.89
N ASN A 153 -17.45 15.41 -16.08
CA ASN A 153 -16.04 15.33 -16.49
C ASN A 153 -15.65 16.32 -17.62
N GLU A 154 -15.55 17.59 -17.29
CA GLU A 154 -15.14 18.65 -18.22
C GLU A 154 -13.82 19.26 -17.80
N VAL A 155 -12.97 19.65 -18.78
CA VAL A 155 -11.76 20.41 -18.51
C VAL A 155 -12.15 21.81 -18.03
N PRO A 156 -11.74 22.23 -16.82
CA PRO A 156 -12.10 23.53 -16.28
C PRO A 156 -11.53 24.68 -17.11
N ASP A 157 -12.23 25.82 -17.02
CA ASP A 157 -11.77 27.04 -17.68
C ASP A 157 -10.37 27.46 -17.19
N ARG A 158 -9.49 27.79 -18.15
CA ARG A 158 -8.10 28.12 -17.86
C ARG A 158 -7.92 29.35 -16.98
N ASP A 159 -8.75 30.38 -17.22
CA ASP A 159 -8.66 31.64 -16.47
C ASP A 159 -9.11 31.39 -15.02
N LEU A 160 -10.08 30.50 -14.83
CA LEU A 160 -10.53 30.09 -13.49
C LEU A 160 -9.43 29.30 -12.76
N ILE A 161 -8.79 28.30 -13.40
CA ILE A 161 -7.63 27.60 -12.83
C ILE A 161 -6.56 28.62 -12.43
N THR A 162 -6.18 29.50 -13.34
CA THR A 162 -5.15 30.52 -13.09
C THR A 162 -5.49 31.45 -11.91
N SER A 163 -6.77 31.79 -11.75
CA SER A 163 -7.24 32.63 -10.63
C SER A 163 -7.18 31.94 -9.27
N LEU A 164 -7.25 30.60 -9.25
CA LEU A 164 -7.24 29.80 -8.03
C LEU A 164 -5.83 29.36 -7.60
N LEU A 165 -4.87 29.28 -8.52
CA LEU A 165 -3.49 28.87 -8.21
C LEU A 165 -2.84 29.64 -7.04
N PRO A 166 -3.05 30.97 -6.81
CA PRO A 166 -2.48 31.66 -5.69
C PRO A 166 -2.95 31.18 -4.31
N TYR A 167 -4.02 30.39 -4.25
CA TYR A 167 -4.54 29.79 -3.02
C TYR A 167 -3.95 28.39 -2.74
N VAL A 168 -3.16 27.84 -3.66
CA VAL A 168 -2.44 26.58 -3.49
C VAL A 168 -1.02 26.88 -3.01
N ASN A 169 -0.84 26.88 -1.70
CA ASN A 169 0.45 27.17 -1.09
C ASN A 169 0.49 26.69 0.37
N SER A 170 1.06 25.52 0.61
CA SER A 170 1.17 24.93 1.96
C SER A 170 2.01 25.75 2.94
N SER A 171 2.89 26.67 2.46
CA SER A 171 3.62 27.56 3.36
C SER A 171 2.71 28.58 4.06
N LEU A 172 1.47 28.73 3.61
CA LEU A 172 0.43 29.57 4.21
C LEU A 172 -0.54 28.78 5.10
N LEU A 173 -0.41 27.47 5.18
CA LEU A 173 -0.98 26.62 6.21
C LEU A 173 -0.08 26.72 7.45
N ARG A 174 -0.61 27.21 8.55
CA ARG A 174 0.09 27.35 9.82
C ARG A 174 -0.40 26.30 10.78
N ILE A 175 0.52 25.63 11.47
CA ILE A 175 0.23 24.57 12.44
C ILE A 175 0.90 24.96 13.75
N ASP A 176 0.17 24.91 14.85
CA ASP A 176 0.68 25.01 16.21
C ASP A 176 0.34 23.72 16.96
N GLU A 177 1.34 22.83 17.04
CA GLU A 177 1.20 21.53 17.72
C GLU A 177 1.02 21.69 19.24
N THR A 178 1.54 22.79 19.83
CA THR A 178 1.43 23.03 21.27
C THR A 178 0.02 23.41 21.67
N GLU A 179 -0.60 24.31 20.89
CA GLU A 179 -1.97 24.77 21.12
C GLU A 179 -3.01 23.88 20.41
N GLN A 180 -2.56 22.84 19.70
CA GLN A 180 -3.40 21.94 18.89
C GLN A 180 -4.31 22.69 17.91
N THR A 181 -3.74 23.66 17.19
CA THR A 181 -4.49 24.49 16.25
C THR A 181 -3.82 24.57 14.88
N ALA A 182 -4.61 24.84 13.84
CA ALA A 182 -4.12 25.23 12.54
C ALA A 182 -4.90 26.42 11.96
N SER A 183 -4.32 27.11 10.97
CA SER A 183 -5.00 28.17 10.26
C SER A 183 -4.54 28.25 8.80
N LEU A 184 -5.44 28.64 7.92
CA LEU A 184 -5.17 29.00 6.53
C LEU A 184 -5.10 30.52 6.43
N LYS A 185 -3.97 31.06 5.98
CA LYS A 185 -3.68 32.51 6.04
C LYS A 185 -4.65 33.36 5.21
N ASN A 186 -5.07 32.88 4.06
CA ASN A 186 -5.87 33.65 3.12
C ASN A 186 -7.27 33.07 2.95
N LEU A 187 -8.26 33.95 2.86
CA LEU A 187 -9.61 33.57 2.42
C LEU A 187 -9.53 32.95 1.01
N GLY A 188 -10.23 31.85 0.79
CA GLY A 188 -10.22 31.10 -0.48
C GLY A 188 -9.23 29.94 -0.54
N MET A 189 -8.30 29.84 0.42
CA MET A 189 -7.53 28.62 0.62
C MET A 189 -8.42 27.50 1.16
N ALA A 190 -8.09 26.27 0.82
CA ALA A 190 -8.74 25.09 1.39
C ALA A 190 -7.81 23.88 1.31
N VAL A 191 -7.95 22.98 2.28
CA VAL A 191 -7.21 21.71 2.37
C VAL A 191 -8.07 20.58 1.84
N ASP A 192 -7.41 19.66 1.10
CA ASP A 192 -7.93 18.36 0.70
C ASP A 192 -6.92 17.29 1.07
N LEU A 193 -7.32 16.33 1.90
CA LEU A 193 -6.47 15.22 2.35
C LEU A 193 -6.70 13.93 1.54
N GLY A 194 -7.35 13.99 0.39
CA GLY A 194 -7.62 12.84 -0.47
C GLY A 194 -6.35 12.08 -0.90
N SER A 195 -5.23 12.78 -1.04
CA SER A 195 -3.93 12.23 -1.43
C SER A 195 -3.11 11.63 -0.28
N VAL A 196 -3.62 11.65 0.95
CA VAL A 196 -2.96 11.06 2.14
C VAL A 196 -3.94 10.27 3.02
N GLY A 197 -5.24 10.43 2.78
CA GLY A 197 -6.28 9.89 3.65
C GLY A 197 -6.28 8.36 3.71
N LYS A 198 -6.01 7.69 2.61
CA LYS A 198 -5.96 6.22 2.57
C LYS A 198 -4.75 5.68 3.33
N GLY A 199 -3.61 6.33 3.19
CA GLY A 199 -2.41 6.03 3.98
C GLY A 199 -2.65 6.26 5.47
N ALA A 200 -3.25 7.39 5.84
CA ALA A 200 -3.62 7.69 7.22
C ALA A 200 -4.59 6.66 7.82
N ALA A 201 -5.52 6.13 7.01
CA ALA A 201 -6.41 5.05 7.43
C ALA A 201 -5.65 3.75 7.71
N CYS A 202 -4.62 3.43 6.91
CA CYS A 202 -3.74 2.31 7.19
C CYS A 202 -2.96 2.51 8.50
N ASP A 203 -2.45 3.72 8.78
CA ASP A 203 -1.81 4.06 10.06
C ASP A 203 -2.76 3.87 11.25
N ALA A 204 -4.02 4.33 11.13
CA ALA A 204 -5.03 4.18 12.18
C ALA A 204 -5.37 2.71 12.45
N ALA A 205 -5.53 1.92 11.39
CA ALA A 205 -5.82 0.49 11.50
C ALA A 205 -4.66 -0.28 12.13
N VAL A 206 -3.41 0.00 11.74
CA VAL A 206 -2.23 -0.66 12.30
C VAL A 206 -2.10 -0.37 13.79
N ARG A 207 -2.34 0.86 14.25
CA ARG A 207 -2.41 1.18 15.68
C ARG A 207 -3.50 0.39 16.40
N ALA A 208 -4.68 0.29 15.80
CA ALA A 208 -5.77 -0.49 16.39
C ALA A 208 -5.45 -1.99 16.49
N TYR A 209 -4.72 -2.57 15.52
CA TYR A 209 -4.23 -3.95 15.60
C TYR A 209 -3.26 -4.14 16.75
N GLU A 210 -2.32 -3.21 16.93
CA GLU A 210 -1.35 -3.24 18.02
C GLU A 210 -2.05 -3.15 19.39
N GLU A 211 -2.96 -2.19 19.57
CA GLU A 211 -3.72 -1.99 20.81
C GLU A 211 -4.63 -3.17 21.15
N ALA A 212 -5.20 -3.82 20.14
CA ALA A 212 -6.03 -5.02 20.32
C ALA A 212 -5.21 -6.30 20.54
N GLY A 213 -3.88 -6.25 20.41
CA GLY A 213 -3.02 -7.41 20.56
C GLY A 213 -3.15 -8.42 19.41
N ALA A 214 -3.39 -7.95 18.20
CA ALA A 214 -3.30 -8.79 17.01
C ALA A 214 -1.88 -9.33 16.85
N LYS A 215 -1.74 -10.53 16.32
CA LYS A 215 -0.42 -11.11 16.07
C LYS A 215 0.21 -10.60 14.79
N ALA A 216 -0.58 -10.57 13.73
CA ALA A 216 -0.20 -10.04 12.45
C ALA A 216 -1.44 -9.60 11.68
N ALA A 217 -1.33 -8.58 10.85
CA ALA A 217 -2.43 -8.09 10.03
C ALA A 217 -1.95 -7.44 8.74
N ILE A 218 -2.81 -7.44 7.74
CA ILE A 218 -2.69 -6.63 6.55
C ILE A 218 -4.02 -5.92 6.32
N ILE A 219 -3.93 -4.63 6.00
CA ILE A 219 -5.06 -3.83 5.57
C ILE A 219 -4.76 -3.22 4.20
N ALA A 220 -5.76 -3.19 3.34
CA ALA A 220 -5.74 -2.45 2.09
C ALA A 220 -6.90 -1.47 2.04
N VAL A 221 -6.60 -0.19 1.77
CA VAL A 221 -7.56 0.90 1.59
C VAL A 221 -7.33 1.48 0.19
N GLY A 222 -8.09 1.01 -0.79
CA GLY A 222 -7.82 1.33 -2.19
C GLY A 222 -6.38 0.98 -2.60
N GLY A 223 -5.60 1.98 -3.02
CA GLY A 223 -4.21 1.82 -3.44
C GLY A 223 -3.19 1.84 -2.30
N SER A 224 -3.60 2.00 -1.04
CA SER A 224 -2.72 2.05 0.13
C SER A 224 -2.85 0.78 0.96
N VAL A 225 -1.72 0.23 1.43
CA VAL A 225 -1.65 -1.02 2.20
C VAL A 225 -0.77 -0.81 3.43
N GLY A 226 -1.25 -1.26 4.58
CA GLY A 226 -0.46 -1.35 5.81
C GLY A 226 -0.26 -2.80 6.24
N VAL A 227 0.95 -3.14 6.68
CA VAL A 227 1.26 -4.47 7.22
C VAL A 227 1.77 -4.36 8.65
N TYR A 228 1.31 -5.27 9.50
CA TYR A 228 1.62 -5.33 10.91
C TYR A 228 2.00 -6.74 11.35
N GLY A 229 3.04 -6.83 12.15
CA GLY A 229 3.44 -8.06 12.82
C GLY A 229 3.88 -9.18 11.89
N GLU A 230 4.28 -10.30 12.51
CA GLU A 230 4.84 -11.45 11.81
C GLU A 230 3.87 -12.65 11.86
N LYS A 231 3.60 -13.24 10.70
CA LYS A 231 2.81 -14.48 10.59
C LYS A 231 3.53 -15.62 11.29
N SER A 232 2.79 -16.58 11.87
CA SER A 232 3.36 -17.78 12.51
C SER A 232 4.25 -18.61 11.58
N SER A 233 4.02 -18.49 10.27
CA SER A 233 4.86 -19.14 9.26
C SER A 233 6.27 -18.55 9.14
N GLY A 234 6.55 -17.39 9.78
CA GLY A 234 7.79 -16.63 9.59
C GLY A 234 7.96 -16.04 8.19
N LYS A 235 6.95 -16.17 7.32
CA LYS A 235 7.01 -15.65 5.96
C LYS A 235 6.64 -14.17 5.94
N PRO A 236 7.40 -13.33 5.25
CA PRO A 236 7.06 -11.92 5.07
C PRO A 236 5.74 -11.77 4.30
N TRP A 237 5.19 -10.57 4.34
CA TRP A 237 4.04 -10.19 3.53
C TRP A 237 4.48 -10.01 2.07
N SER A 238 3.65 -10.46 1.14
CA SER A 238 3.82 -10.20 -0.29
C SER A 238 2.65 -9.32 -0.73
N VAL A 239 2.97 -8.08 -1.10
CA VAL A 239 1.99 -7.09 -1.56
C VAL A 239 2.12 -6.96 -3.07
N ALA A 240 1.02 -7.16 -3.77
CA ALA A 240 0.99 -7.05 -5.23
C ALA A 240 1.12 -5.59 -5.66
N VAL A 241 1.90 -5.36 -6.72
CA VAL A 241 1.95 -4.07 -7.44
C VAL A 241 1.04 -4.20 -8.65
N ARG A 242 0.00 -3.36 -8.69
CA ARG A 242 -1.03 -3.41 -9.74
C ARG A 242 -0.41 -3.14 -11.12
N ASP A 243 -0.92 -3.83 -12.12
CA ASP A 243 -0.61 -3.58 -13.52
C ASP A 243 -1.40 -2.34 -13.99
N PRO A 244 -0.74 -1.23 -14.38
CA PRO A 244 -1.44 -0.04 -14.88
C PRO A 244 -2.20 -0.26 -16.20
N ASN A 245 -1.84 -1.29 -16.97
CA ASN A 245 -2.43 -1.59 -18.28
C ASN A 245 -3.41 -2.78 -18.24
N GLY A 246 -3.71 -3.34 -17.05
CA GLY A 246 -4.55 -4.54 -16.93
C GLY A 246 -5.15 -4.75 -15.54
N ASP A 247 -5.96 -5.81 -15.42
CA ASP A 247 -6.66 -6.16 -14.18
C ASP A 247 -5.78 -6.96 -13.19
N GLY A 248 -4.52 -7.21 -13.52
CA GLY A 248 -3.62 -8.05 -12.74
C GLY A 248 -2.57 -7.30 -11.93
N SER A 249 -1.48 -8.01 -11.63
CA SER A 249 -0.28 -7.44 -11.02
C SER A 249 0.93 -7.63 -11.93
N LEU A 250 1.76 -6.60 -12.02
CA LEU A 250 3.04 -6.68 -12.74
C LEU A 250 4.15 -7.32 -11.90
N GLY A 251 3.95 -7.37 -10.59
CA GLY A 251 4.93 -7.91 -9.64
C GLY A 251 4.42 -7.85 -8.22
N SER A 252 5.31 -8.13 -7.28
CA SER A 252 5.04 -8.00 -5.84
C SER A 252 6.24 -7.51 -5.07
N VAL A 253 5.98 -6.83 -3.95
CA VAL A 253 6.98 -6.39 -2.97
C VAL A 253 6.86 -7.23 -1.71
N THR A 254 8.00 -7.65 -1.19
CA THR A 254 8.08 -8.36 0.09
C THR A 254 8.31 -7.37 1.22
N LEU A 255 7.43 -7.39 2.25
CA LEU A 255 7.46 -6.53 3.43
C LEU A 255 7.39 -7.37 4.71
N THR A 256 8.12 -6.98 5.75
CA THR A 256 7.95 -7.49 7.12
C THR A 256 7.03 -6.59 7.94
N GLU A 257 7.14 -5.28 7.72
CA GLU A 257 6.34 -4.22 8.34
C GLU A 257 6.35 -2.98 7.45
N GLY A 258 5.48 -2.01 7.69
CA GLY A 258 5.44 -0.71 7.03
C GLY A 258 4.25 -0.54 6.10
N PHE A 259 4.33 0.48 5.27
CA PHE A 259 3.22 0.94 4.45
C PHE A 259 3.66 1.07 2.99
N ILE A 260 2.74 0.77 2.09
CA ILE A 260 2.93 0.87 0.66
C ILE A 260 1.71 1.58 0.05
N SER A 261 1.96 2.61 -0.76
CA SER A 261 0.89 3.34 -1.47
C SER A 261 1.26 3.51 -2.93
N THR A 262 0.24 3.47 -3.78
CA THR A 262 0.41 3.62 -5.22
C THR A 262 -0.43 4.77 -5.74
N SER A 263 0.21 5.70 -6.47
CA SER A 263 -0.43 6.74 -7.27
C SER A 263 -0.32 6.38 -8.75
N GLY A 264 -1.46 6.35 -9.45
CA GLY A 264 -1.50 5.96 -10.86
C GLY A 264 -2.51 6.79 -11.65
N SER A 265 -2.14 7.18 -12.88
CA SER A 265 -2.99 7.97 -13.77
C SER A 265 -4.24 7.24 -14.25
N TYR A 266 -4.29 5.92 -14.09
CA TYR A 266 -5.38 5.03 -14.50
C TYR A 266 -6.50 4.87 -13.46
N GLU A 267 -6.37 5.46 -12.25
CA GLU A 267 -7.35 5.30 -11.17
C GLU A 267 -8.62 6.13 -11.42
N LYS A 268 -8.44 7.43 -11.68
CA LYS A 268 -9.52 8.37 -12.00
C LYS A 268 -9.05 9.26 -13.13
N TYR A 269 -9.74 9.19 -14.26
CA TYR A 269 -9.44 9.99 -15.46
C TYR A 269 -10.66 10.09 -16.36
N PHE A 270 -10.63 11.07 -17.24
CA PHE A 270 -11.54 11.17 -18.36
C PHE A 270 -10.78 11.59 -19.62
N GLU A 271 -11.40 11.42 -20.77
CA GLU A 271 -10.84 11.83 -22.07
C GLU A 271 -11.71 12.93 -22.67
N GLN A 272 -11.06 14.03 -23.10
CA GLN A 272 -11.70 15.11 -23.81
C GLN A 272 -10.82 15.53 -24.99
N ASP A 273 -11.38 15.61 -26.20
CA ASP A 273 -10.69 15.98 -27.44
C ASP A 273 -9.42 15.14 -27.73
N GLY A 274 -9.41 13.86 -27.34
CA GLY A 274 -8.29 12.93 -27.52
C GLY A 274 -7.14 13.12 -26.52
N VAL A 275 -7.36 13.93 -25.48
CA VAL A 275 -6.42 14.12 -24.37
C VAL A 275 -6.95 13.48 -23.11
N LEU A 276 -6.10 12.70 -22.43
CA LEU A 276 -6.43 12.06 -21.17
C LEU A 276 -6.09 12.98 -20.01
N TYR A 277 -7.09 13.25 -19.16
CA TYR A 277 -6.94 14.06 -17.95
C TYR A 277 -7.14 13.17 -16.73
N HIS A 278 -6.16 13.08 -15.86
CA HIS A 278 -6.19 12.25 -14.64
C HIS A 278 -6.15 13.11 -13.37
N HIS A 279 -6.55 12.53 -12.25
CA HIS A 279 -6.73 13.22 -10.97
C HIS A 279 -5.43 13.63 -10.24
N LEU A 280 -4.26 13.18 -10.69
CA LEU A 280 -2.98 13.55 -10.10
C LEU A 280 -2.56 14.93 -10.65
N LEU A 281 -2.95 15.98 -9.95
CA LEU A 281 -2.74 17.36 -10.36
C LEU A 281 -1.36 17.87 -9.94
N ASP A 282 -0.70 18.63 -10.83
CA ASP A 282 0.47 19.43 -10.48
C ASP A 282 0.03 20.74 -9.80
N PRO A 283 0.37 20.97 -8.52
CA PRO A 283 -0.02 22.18 -7.79
C PRO A 283 0.48 23.48 -8.42
N LYS A 284 1.52 23.43 -9.24
CA LYS A 284 2.10 24.61 -9.90
C LYS A 284 1.32 25.03 -11.15
N THR A 285 0.73 24.08 -11.84
CA THR A 285 -0.01 24.36 -13.08
C THR A 285 -1.51 24.31 -12.90
N GLY A 286 -1.99 23.55 -11.91
CA GLY A 286 -3.39 23.25 -11.69
C GLY A 286 -3.98 22.25 -12.69
N TYR A 287 -3.15 21.63 -13.52
CA TYR A 287 -3.49 20.58 -14.48
C TYR A 287 -2.95 19.21 -14.07
N PRO A 288 -3.43 18.12 -14.67
CA PRO A 288 -2.81 16.81 -14.53
C PRO A 288 -1.31 16.85 -14.79
N ALA A 289 -0.53 16.14 -13.97
CA ALA A 289 0.92 16.12 -14.08
C ALA A 289 1.39 15.38 -15.34
N GLU A 290 2.36 15.94 -16.06
CA GLU A 290 2.94 15.38 -17.28
C GLU A 290 4.38 14.92 -17.03
N SER A 291 4.58 13.98 -16.12
CA SER A 291 5.91 13.49 -15.71
C SER A 291 6.44 12.32 -16.55
N GLY A 292 5.64 11.78 -17.47
CA GLY A 292 5.96 10.57 -18.23
C GLY A 292 5.79 9.27 -17.44
N LEU A 293 5.33 9.36 -16.17
CA LEU A 293 5.03 8.21 -15.35
C LEU A 293 3.55 7.83 -15.46
N VAL A 294 3.27 6.52 -15.43
CA VAL A 294 1.91 5.98 -15.36
C VAL A 294 1.56 5.49 -13.95
N SER A 295 2.57 5.09 -13.17
CA SER A 295 2.39 4.63 -11.79
C SER A 295 3.64 4.85 -10.94
N VAL A 296 3.45 5.21 -9.69
CA VAL A 296 4.50 5.24 -8.66
C VAL A 296 3.99 4.55 -7.42
N THR A 297 4.74 3.53 -6.97
CA THR A 297 4.50 2.83 -5.71
C THR A 297 5.60 3.20 -4.73
N VAL A 298 5.23 3.65 -3.52
CA VAL A 298 6.19 4.05 -2.47
C VAL A 298 6.00 3.21 -1.23
N ILE A 299 7.12 2.79 -0.63
CA ILE A 299 7.19 2.11 0.66
C ILE A 299 7.80 3.06 1.66
N ALA A 300 7.11 3.30 2.78
CA ALA A 300 7.56 4.19 3.84
C ALA A 300 7.18 3.65 5.24
N LYS A 301 7.68 4.35 6.29
CA LYS A 301 7.43 4.01 7.69
C LYS A 301 6.04 4.40 8.18
N SER A 302 5.37 5.32 7.48
CA SER A 302 4.03 5.82 7.78
C SER A 302 3.18 5.72 6.54
N GLY A 303 1.89 5.40 6.71
CA GLY A 303 0.92 5.36 5.64
C GLY A 303 0.70 6.76 5.03
N VAL A 304 0.64 7.80 5.87
CA VAL A 304 0.59 9.19 5.40
C VAL A 304 1.76 9.52 4.49
N LEU A 305 2.99 9.16 4.90
CA LEU A 305 4.19 9.43 4.09
C LEU A 305 4.20 8.61 2.81
N SER A 306 3.81 7.33 2.84
CA SER A 306 3.80 6.51 1.61
C SER A 306 2.81 7.07 0.58
N ASP A 307 1.64 7.54 1.01
CA ASP A 307 0.60 8.11 0.16
C ASP A 307 1.03 9.49 -0.40
N ALA A 308 1.51 10.40 0.46
CA ALA A 308 2.00 11.72 0.06
C ALA A 308 3.19 11.63 -0.91
N LEU A 309 4.17 10.75 -0.61
CA LEU A 309 5.37 10.59 -1.42
C LEU A 309 5.06 9.93 -2.76
N SER A 310 4.10 8.99 -2.85
CA SER A 310 3.72 8.41 -4.14
C SER A 310 3.16 9.46 -5.08
N THR A 311 2.33 10.39 -4.56
CA THR A 311 1.79 11.52 -5.32
C THR A 311 2.88 12.53 -5.68
N ALA A 312 3.72 12.93 -4.72
CA ALA A 312 4.84 13.84 -4.96
C ALA A 312 5.79 13.32 -6.05
N CYS A 313 6.18 12.05 -5.95
CA CYS A 313 7.07 11.41 -6.91
C CYS A 313 6.43 11.27 -8.30
N PHE A 314 5.12 11.04 -8.36
CA PHE A 314 4.41 11.02 -9.64
C PHE A 314 4.49 12.39 -10.34
N VAL A 315 4.28 13.48 -9.61
CA VAL A 315 4.34 14.86 -10.16
C VAL A 315 5.77 15.24 -10.52
N LEU A 316 6.76 14.92 -9.68
CA LEU A 316 8.17 15.24 -9.91
C LEU A 316 8.80 14.47 -11.08
N GLY A 317 8.27 13.31 -11.40
CA GLY A 317 8.92 12.35 -12.29
C GLY A 317 10.01 11.54 -11.59
N LYS A 318 10.58 10.58 -12.34
CA LYS A 318 11.48 9.57 -11.82
C LYS A 318 12.71 10.14 -11.09
N GLU A 319 13.44 11.03 -11.73
CA GLU A 319 14.75 11.47 -11.23
C GLU A 319 14.66 12.28 -9.94
N ASP A 320 13.76 13.25 -9.88
CA ASP A 320 13.58 14.08 -8.69
C ASP A 320 12.76 13.36 -7.63
N GLY A 321 11.84 12.48 -8.02
CA GLY A 321 11.13 11.57 -7.11
C GLY A 321 12.10 10.65 -6.36
N MET A 322 13.08 10.04 -7.03
CA MET A 322 14.11 9.22 -6.38
C MET A 322 14.99 10.02 -5.40
N LYS A 323 15.24 11.30 -5.67
CA LYS A 323 15.95 12.17 -4.73
C LYS A 323 15.10 12.46 -3.49
N LEU A 324 13.82 12.78 -3.71
CA LEU A 324 12.87 13.02 -2.62
C LEU A 324 12.74 11.80 -1.69
N LEU A 325 12.61 10.59 -2.25
CA LEU A 325 12.50 9.36 -1.44
C LEU A 325 13.69 9.17 -0.49
N LYS A 326 14.92 9.51 -0.92
CA LYS A 326 16.11 9.42 -0.08
C LYS A 326 16.05 10.35 1.13
N GLU A 327 15.42 11.53 1.00
CA GLU A 327 15.27 12.46 2.12
C GLU A 327 14.33 11.96 3.21
N PHE A 328 13.43 11.03 2.84
CA PHE A 328 12.45 10.42 3.76
C PHE A 328 12.81 8.99 4.17
N ASP A 329 13.97 8.46 3.76
CA ASP A 329 14.34 7.06 3.99
C ASP A 329 13.23 6.11 3.48
N ALA A 330 12.71 6.42 2.29
CA ALA A 330 11.64 5.70 1.62
C ALA A 330 12.13 5.06 0.32
N GLU A 331 11.43 4.02 -0.13
CA GLU A 331 11.76 3.28 -1.32
C GLU A 331 10.63 3.37 -2.35
N GLY A 332 10.93 3.23 -3.63
CA GLY A 332 9.93 3.39 -4.68
C GLY A 332 10.11 2.53 -5.92
N ILE A 333 8.99 2.32 -6.59
CA ILE A 333 8.86 1.67 -7.90
C ILE A 333 8.20 2.68 -8.83
N PHE A 334 8.88 3.01 -9.92
CA PHE A 334 8.41 3.96 -10.93
C PHE A 334 8.14 3.20 -12.23
N ILE A 335 6.99 3.44 -12.83
CA ILE A 335 6.58 2.83 -14.09
C ILE A 335 6.27 3.94 -15.08
N ASP A 336 6.96 3.92 -16.22
CA ASP A 336 6.74 4.89 -17.30
C ASP A 336 5.79 4.37 -18.39
N SER A 337 5.45 5.24 -19.35
CA SER A 337 4.57 4.94 -20.47
C SER A 337 5.15 3.91 -21.47
N ASP A 338 6.45 3.65 -21.41
CA ASP A 338 7.14 2.65 -22.23
C ASP A 338 7.23 1.27 -21.54
N ASN A 339 6.51 1.09 -20.42
CA ASN A 339 6.52 -0.11 -19.58
C ASN A 339 7.89 -0.41 -18.94
N ASN A 340 8.73 0.61 -18.75
CA ASN A 340 9.95 0.44 -17.98
C ASN A 340 9.63 0.57 -16.49
N ILE A 341 10.22 -0.33 -15.70
CA ILE A 341 10.18 -0.32 -14.23
C ILE A 341 11.54 0.13 -13.73
N THR A 342 11.58 1.21 -12.96
CA THR A 342 12.74 1.59 -12.16
C THR A 342 12.44 1.35 -10.69
N VAL A 343 13.35 0.69 -9.98
CA VAL A 343 13.23 0.43 -8.54
C VAL A 343 14.41 1.08 -7.81
N THR A 344 14.16 1.60 -6.62
CA THR A 344 15.22 2.10 -5.75
C THR A 344 16.06 0.96 -5.19
N ASP A 345 17.27 1.26 -4.71
CA ASP A 345 18.26 0.24 -4.33
C ASP A 345 17.75 -0.71 -3.23
N GLY A 346 17.01 -0.21 -2.25
CA GLY A 346 16.47 -1.02 -1.15
C GLY A 346 15.34 -1.99 -1.54
N LEU A 347 14.83 -1.88 -2.78
CA LEU A 347 13.80 -2.79 -3.30
C LEU A 347 14.33 -3.85 -4.26
N LYS A 348 15.59 -3.79 -4.70
CA LYS A 348 16.14 -4.71 -5.71
C LYS A 348 15.98 -6.17 -5.35
N ASP A 349 16.15 -6.51 -4.06
CA ASP A 349 16.01 -7.88 -3.54
C ASP A 349 14.59 -8.18 -2.99
N ARG A 350 13.73 -7.16 -2.92
CA ARG A 350 12.38 -7.25 -2.34
C ARG A 350 11.27 -7.17 -3.38
N PHE A 351 11.56 -6.68 -4.57
CA PHE A 351 10.61 -6.61 -5.68
C PHE A 351 10.83 -7.79 -6.64
N THR A 352 9.74 -8.50 -6.93
CA THR A 352 9.73 -9.59 -7.92
C THR A 352 8.75 -9.24 -9.04
N ARG A 353 9.28 -9.02 -10.25
CA ARG A 353 8.47 -8.83 -11.45
C ARG A 353 7.86 -10.18 -11.90
N THR A 354 6.57 -10.20 -12.17
CA THR A 354 5.84 -11.39 -12.67
C THR A 354 5.38 -11.23 -14.11
N SER A 355 5.02 -10.02 -14.54
CA SER A 355 4.63 -9.75 -15.92
C SER A 355 5.86 -9.63 -16.84
N ARG A 356 5.74 -10.18 -18.06
CA ARG A 356 6.77 -10.09 -19.10
C ARG A 356 6.65 -8.84 -19.97
N ASP A 357 5.53 -8.12 -19.85
CA ASP A 357 5.22 -6.94 -20.63
C ASP A 357 5.98 -5.69 -20.16
N TYR A 358 6.70 -5.82 -19.06
CA TYR A 358 7.49 -4.77 -18.43
C TYR A 358 8.98 -5.13 -18.41
N THR A 359 9.83 -4.10 -18.45
CA THR A 359 11.30 -4.24 -18.39
C THR A 359 11.84 -3.50 -17.17
N ILE A 360 12.63 -4.18 -16.31
CA ILE A 360 13.34 -3.49 -15.23
C ILE A 360 14.55 -2.79 -15.86
N VAL A 361 14.63 -1.48 -15.66
CA VAL A 361 15.73 -0.63 -16.08
C VAL A 361 16.49 -0.10 -14.87
N SER A 362 17.77 0.19 -15.02
CA SER A 362 18.66 0.67 -13.94
C SER A 362 18.66 2.19 -13.86
#